data_e4f02da4c7978c71f8e7a3274e1013a5
#
_entry.id   e4f02da4c7978c71f8e7a3274e1013a5
#
_cell.length_a   1.000
_cell.length_b   1.000
_cell.length_c   1.000
_cell.angle_alpha   90.00
_cell.angle_beta   90.00
_cell.angle_gamma   90.00
#
_symmetry.space_group_name_H-M   'P 1'
#
loop_
_entity.id
_entity.type
_entity.pdbx_description
1 polymer ?
#
loop_
_entity_poly.entity_id
_entity_poly.type
_entity_poly.pdbx_seq_one_letter_code
_entity_poly.pdbx_strand_id
1 'polypeptide(L)'
;YGLITVVEAVGIELRVRRLQEKLTADSGQGFYVDKDDQWIWGMIYYNPNDARLMVNARTGVGTTVNLARRSGQVLMALVLVLLLACPLMGVWMMGMERAPVELAVTESALVGSHYGGKWSVALEDIAEVHILEERPQLRRISGSGLNNALTGQYNTDSWGRVTCCIDPRTGPWLLVTAEDGTRYLFGASEAGAAAEIAALLGAD
;
A
#
# COMPACT_ATOMS: atom_id res chain seq x y z
N TYR A 1 13.80 -12.96 -11.63
CA TYR A 1 14.03 -14.42 -11.72
C TYR A 1 12.68 -15.19 -11.76
N GLY A 2 11.68 -14.89 -10.92
CA GLY A 2 10.42 -15.65 -10.86
C GLY A 2 9.60 -15.67 -12.15
N LEU A 3 9.61 -14.60 -12.94
CA LEU A 3 8.87 -14.54 -14.21
C LEU A 3 9.49 -15.46 -15.27
N ILE A 4 10.80 -15.57 -15.29
CA ILE A 4 11.55 -16.41 -16.23
C ILE A 4 11.26 -17.89 -15.97
N THR A 5 11.28 -18.31 -14.71
CA THR A 5 10.98 -19.70 -14.31
C THR A 5 9.53 -20.09 -14.64
N VAL A 6 8.57 -19.17 -14.51
CA VAL A 6 7.18 -19.41 -14.91
C VAL A 6 7.06 -19.58 -16.41
N VAL A 7 7.71 -18.74 -17.21
CA VAL A 7 7.69 -18.82 -18.69
C VAL A 7 8.35 -20.12 -19.16
N GLU A 8 9.47 -20.53 -18.55
CA GLU A 8 10.12 -21.80 -18.86
C GLU A 8 9.25 -23.00 -18.51
N ALA A 9 8.62 -23.00 -17.33
CA ALA A 9 7.70 -24.07 -16.92
C ALA A 9 6.52 -24.23 -17.88
N VAL A 10 5.89 -23.11 -18.28
CA VAL A 10 4.82 -23.11 -19.29
C VAL A 10 5.34 -23.62 -20.65
N GLY A 11 6.53 -23.22 -21.06
CA GLY A 11 7.14 -23.67 -22.30
C GLY A 11 7.42 -25.18 -22.34
N ILE A 12 7.88 -25.74 -21.22
CA ILE A 12 8.09 -27.19 -21.05
C ILE A 12 6.77 -27.93 -21.10
N GLU A 13 5.75 -27.48 -20.36
CA GLU A 13 4.42 -28.08 -20.33
C GLU A 13 3.78 -28.16 -21.74
N LEU A 14 3.86 -27.07 -22.50
CA LEU A 14 3.35 -27.03 -23.88
C LEU A 14 4.10 -27.98 -24.81
N ARG A 15 5.41 -28.17 -24.64
CA ARG A 15 6.20 -29.16 -25.39
C ARG A 15 5.81 -30.58 -25.05
N VAL A 16 5.67 -30.88 -23.76
CA VAL A 16 5.27 -32.21 -23.29
C VAL A 16 3.89 -32.59 -23.82
N ARG A 17 2.91 -31.68 -23.77
CA ARG A 17 1.57 -31.91 -24.35
C ARG A 17 1.60 -32.21 -25.84
N ARG A 18 2.33 -31.43 -26.63
CA ARG A 18 2.48 -31.68 -28.07
C ARG A 18 3.13 -33.03 -28.39
N LEU A 19 4.07 -33.48 -27.56
CA LEU A 19 4.69 -34.80 -27.70
C LEU A 19 3.71 -35.92 -27.31
N GLN A 20 2.95 -35.74 -26.22
CA GLN A 20 1.92 -36.67 -25.81
C GLN A 20 0.82 -36.83 -26.86
N GLU A 21 0.32 -35.71 -27.42
CA GLU A 21 -0.67 -35.74 -28.50
C GLU A 21 -0.17 -36.52 -29.73
N LYS A 22 1.09 -36.32 -30.13
CA LYS A 22 1.69 -37.05 -31.24
C LYS A 22 1.81 -38.55 -30.96
N LEU A 23 2.27 -38.93 -29.76
CA LEU A 23 2.44 -40.31 -29.35
C LEU A 23 1.11 -41.03 -29.17
N THR A 24 0.04 -40.33 -28.73
CA THR A 24 -1.29 -40.87 -28.56
C THR A 24 -2.00 -41.06 -29.92
N ALA A 25 -1.80 -40.13 -30.84
CA ALA A 25 -2.33 -40.27 -32.21
C ALA A 25 -1.74 -41.45 -32.98
N ASP A 26 -0.47 -41.79 -32.69
CA ASP A 26 0.25 -42.90 -33.36
C ASP A 26 -0.05 -44.27 -32.76
N SER A 27 -0.53 -44.37 -31.50
CA SER A 27 -0.71 -45.63 -30.77
C SER A 27 -2.03 -46.33 -31.02
N GLY A 28 -3.04 -45.70 -31.61
CA GLY A 28 -4.35 -46.30 -31.95
C GLY A 28 -5.15 -46.91 -30.80
N GLN A 29 -4.65 -46.79 -29.56
CA GLN A 29 -5.30 -47.25 -28.36
C GLN A 29 -6.07 -46.09 -27.71
N GLY A 30 -7.39 -46.24 -27.56
CA GLY A 30 -8.19 -45.35 -26.75
C GLY A 30 -7.69 -45.37 -25.31
N PHE A 31 -6.73 -44.52 -25.03
CA PHE A 31 -6.18 -44.43 -23.69
C PHE A 31 -7.19 -43.84 -22.72
N TYR A 32 -7.24 -44.45 -21.55
CA TYR A 32 -7.79 -44.01 -20.29
C TYR A 32 -8.21 -42.51 -20.33
N VAL A 33 -9.50 -42.30 -20.22
CA VAL A 33 -10.05 -40.93 -20.12
C VAL A 33 -9.54 -40.37 -18.80
N ASP A 34 -8.30 -39.91 -18.83
CA ASP A 34 -7.73 -39.17 -17.73
C ASP A 34 -8.53 -37.87 -17.61
N LYS A 35 -8.85 -37.50 -16.39
CA LYS A 35 -9.58 -36.24 -16.10
C LYS A 35 -8.84 -34.97 -16.57
N ASP A 36 -7.78 -35.15 -17.34
CA ASP A 36 -6.92 -34.11 -17.88
C ASP A 36 -7.64 -33.14 -18.81
N ASP A 37 -8.67 -33.60 -19.54
CA ASP A 37 -9.52 -32.76 -20.38
C ASP A 37 -10.25 -31.65 -19.59
N GLN A 38 -10.37 -31.83 -18.28
CA GLN A 38 -11.01 -30.86 -17.39
C GLN A 38 -10.03 -29.84 -16.79
N TRP A 39 -8.74 -29.97 -17.12
CA TRP A 39 -7.68 -29.11 -16.61
C TRP A 39 -7.09 -28.27 -17.73
N ILE A 40 -7.41 -26.97 -17.73
CA ILE A 40 -6.81 -26.00 -18.66
C ILE A 40 -5.37 -25.78 -18.19
N TRP A 41 -4.41 -26.05 -19.08
CA TRP A 41 -2.97 -25.95 -18.79
C TRP A 41 -2.49 -26.75 -17.55
N GLY A 42 -3.25 -27.76 -17.14
CA GLY A 42 -2.91 -28.57 -15.96
C GLY A 42 -3.08 -27.86 -14.60
N MET A 43 -3.50 -26.59 -14.59
CA MET A 43 -3.61 -25.76 -13.39
C MET A 43 -5.04 -25.34 -13.06
N ILE A 44 -5.85 -25.07 -14.06
CA ILE A 44 -7.19 -24.51 -13.93
C ILE A 44 -8.22 -25.61 -14.15
N TYR A 45 -9.01 -25.91 -13.14
CA TYR A 45 -10.11 -26.87 -13.27
C TYR A 45 -11.35 -26.20 -13.87
N TYR A 46 -11.84 -26.77 -14.97
CA TYR A 46 -13.03 -26.31 -15.67
C TYR A 46 -13.90 -27.48 -16.06
N ASN A 47 -14.94 -27.78 -15.27
CA ASN A 47 -15.89 -28.85 -15.57
C ASN A 47 -17.31 -28.37 -15.31
N PRO A 48 -18.13 -28.14 -16.38
CA PRO A 48 -19.52 -27.75 -16.25
C PRO A 48 -20.43 -28.82 -15.59
N ASN A 49 -20.06 -30.09 -15.72
CA ASN A 49 -20.82 -31.23 -15.20
C ASN A 49 -20.52 -31.50 -13.71
N ASP A 50 -19.47 -30.95 -13.15
CA ASP A 50 -19.15 -31.10 -11.72
C ASP A 50 -19.85 -30.00 -10.89
N ALA A 51 -20.74 -30.42 -9.99
CA ALA A 51 -21.48 -29.51 -9.14
C ALA A 51 -20.63 -28.87 -8.04
N ARG A 52 -19.45 -29.43 -7.74
CA ARG A 52 -18.58 -28.96 -6.66
C ARG A 52 -17.90 -27.67 -7.05
N LEU A 53 -17.86 -26.74 -6.10
CA LEU A 53 -17.14 -25.48 -6.24
C LEU A 53 -15.64 -25.70 -6.05
N MET A 54 -15.27 -26.47 -5.04
CA MET A 54 -13.88 -26.81 -4.71
C MET A 54 -13.63 -28.29 -5.04
N VAL A 55 -12.53 -28.55 -5.71
CA VAL A 55 -12.07 -29.87 -6.07
C VAL A 55 -10.62 -30.06 -5.65
N ASN A 56 -10.20 -31.31 -5.48
CA ASN A 56 -8.80 -31.56 -5.15
C ASN A 56 -7.89 -31.09 -6.28
N ALA A 57 -6.77 -30.49 -5.93
CA ALA A 57 -5.78 -30.09 -6.90
C ALA A 57 -5.21 -31.34 -7.63
N ARG A 58 -4.83 -31.17 -8.89
CA ARG A 58 -4.25 -32.26 -9.71
C ARG A 58 -3.02 -32.90 -9.07
N THR A 59 -2.23 -32.13 -8.35
CA THR A 59 -1.03 -32.60 -7.64
C THR A 59 -1.32 -33.46 -6.41
N GLY A 60 -2.61 -33.66 -6.06
CA GLY A 60 -3.01 -34.39 -4.86
C GLY A 60 -2.86 -33.59 -3.56
N VAL A 61 -2.27 -32.43 -3.61
CA VAL A 61 -2.08 -31.55 -2.44
C VAL A 61 -2.86 -30.26 -2.64
N GLY A 62 -3.79 -29.98 -1.72
CA GLY A 62 -4.62 -28.77 -1.72
C GLY A 62 -5.90 -28.90 -2.56
N THR A 63 -6.58 -27.78 -2.69
CA THR A 63 -7.85 -27.64 -3.42
C THR A 63 -7.77 -26.53 -4.44
N THR A 64 -8.50 -26.65 -5.53
CA THR A 64 -8.69 -25.62 -6.54
C THR A 64 -10.17 -25.36 -6.78
N VAL A 65 -10.48 -24.32 -7.52
CA VAL A 65 -11.85 -23.86 -7.77
C VAL A 65 -12.29 -24.27 -9.17
N ASN A 66 -13.53 -24.76 -9.29
CA ASN A 66 -14.13 -25.04 -10.58
C ASN A 66 -14.58 -23.75 -11.28
N LEU A 67 -13.83 -23.32 -12.28
CA LEU A 67 -14.13 -22.10 -13.04
C LEU A 67 -15.28 -22.25 -14.06
N ALA A 68 -15.85 -23.44 -14.23
CA ALA A 68 -17.11 -23.60 -14.97
C ALA A 68 -18.30 -23.05 -14.17
N ARG A 69 -18.17 -22.87 -12.87
CA ARG A 69 -19.21 -22.32 -12.00
C ARG A 69 -19.08 -20.80 -11.86
N ARG A 70 -20.21 -20.08 -11.89
CA ARG A 70 -20.22 -18.62 -11.67
C ARG A 70 -19.60 -18.21 -10.32
N SER A 71 -19.92 -18.96 -9.25
CA SER A 71 -19.31 -18.75 -7.94
C SER A 71 -17.79 -18.95 -7.95
N GLY A 72 -17.30 -19.92 -8.73
CA GLY A 72 -15.87 -20.14 -8.94
C GLY A 72 -15.19 -18.99 -9.67
N GLN A 73 -15.85 -18.47 -10.70
CA GLN A 73 -15.37 -17.29 -11.44
C GLN A 73 -15.29 -16.05 -10.53
N VAL A 74 -16.33 -15.81 -9.72
CA VAL A 74 -16.35 -14.68 -8.78
C VAL A 74 -15.24 -14.83 -7.74
N LEU A 75 -15.06 -16.02 -7.17
CA LEU A 75 -14.01 -16.27 -6.19
C LEU A 75 -12.61 -16.04 -6.80
N MET A 76 -12.39 -16.56 -8.01
CA MET A 76 -11.11 -16.36 -8.71
C MET A 76 -10.87 -14.89 -9.07
N ALA A 77 -11.90 -14.17 -9.51
CA ALA A 77 -11.81 -12.74 -9.78
C ALA A 77 -11.44 -11.95 -8.51
N LEU A 78 -12.03 -12.28 -7.36
CA LEU A 78 -11.68 -11.70 -6.07
C LEU A 78 -10.20 -11.94 -5.70
N VAL A 79 -9.72 -13.17 -5.86
CA VAL A 79 -8.32 -13.52 -5.61
C VAL A 79 -7.39 -12.72 -6.54
N LEU A 80 -7.77 -12.60 -7.82
CA LEU A 80 -6.97 -11.84 -8.80
C LEU A 80 -6.92 -10.35 -8.45
N VAL A 81 -8.06 -9.77 -8.03
CA VAL A 81 -8.12 -8.37 -7.57
C VAL A 81 -7.21 -8.16 -6.36
N LEU A 82 -7.24 -9.07 -5.37
CA LEU A 82 -6.36 -9.00 -4.21
C LEU A 82 -4.87 -9.10 -4.59
N LEU A 83 -4.54 -10.02 -5.50
CA LEU A 83 -3.17 -10.19 -5.99
C LEU A 83 -2.65 -8.94 -6.73
N LEU A 84 -3.52 -8.25 -7.47
CA LEU A 84 -3.17 -7.00 -8.16
C LEU A 84 -3.16 -5.80 -7.20
N ALA A 85 -4.00 -5.80 -6.18
CA ALA A 85 -4.05 -4.72 -5.19
C ALA A 85 -2.76 -4.63 -4.35
N CYS A 86 -2.13 -5.78 -4.03
CA CYS A 86 -0.89 -5.79 -3.22
C CYS A 86 0.26 -4.98 -3.86
N PRO A 87 0.66 -5.21 -5.12
CA PRO A 87 1.72 -4.41 -5.74
C PRO A 87 1.31 -2.95 -5.93
N LEU A 88 0.02 -2.66 -6.24
CA LEU A 88 -0.48 -1.30 -6.35
C LEU A 88 -0.39 -0.55 -5.02
N MET A 89 -0.71 -1.22 -3.91
CA MET A 89 -0.53 -0.66 -2.57
C MET A 89 0.94 -0.38 -2.26
N GLY A 90 1.86 -1.27 -2.68
CA GLY A 90 3.30 -1.05 -2.56
C GLY A 90 3.77 0.19 -3.32
N VAL A 91 3.32 0.38 -4.56
CA VAL A 91 3.64 1.58 -5.36
C VAL A 91 3.07 2.84 -4.69
N TRP A 92 1.85 2.77 -4.17
CA TRP A 92 1.22 3.88 -3.44
C TRP A 92 2.01 4.26 -2.18
N MET A 93 2.42 3.27 -1.37
CA MET A 93 3.26 3.51 -0.19
C MET A 93 4.62 4.12 -0.56
N MET A 94 5.26 3.64 -1.64
CA MET A 94 6.50 4.25 -2.14
C MET A 94 6.30 5.71 -2.57
N GLY A 95 5.14 6.05 -3.12
CA GLY A 95 4.75 7.43 -3.42
C GLY A 95 4.69 8.30 -2.17
N MET A 96 4.06 7.80 -1.11
CA MET A 96 4.01 8.49 0.19
C MET A 96 5.41 8.70 0.81
N GLU A 97 6.28 7.69 0.76
CA GLU A 97 7.63 7.80 1.30
C GLU A 97 8.54 8.75 0.51
N ARG A 98 8.22 9.04 -0.75
CA ARG A 98 8.99 9.96 -1.58
C ARG A 98 8.45 11.39 -1.57
N ALA A 99 7.20 11.56 -1.20
CA ALA A 99 6.59 12.87 -1.15
C ALA A 99 7.21 13.72 -0.03
N PRO A 100 7.59 14.97 -0.29
CA PRO A 100 8.06 15.88 0.74
C PRO A 100 6.91 16.28 1.67
N VAL A 101 7.27 16.66 2.88
CA VAL A 101 6.39 17.44 3.75
C VAL A 101 6.61 18.90 3.39
N GLU A 102 5.55 19.57 2.97
CA GLU A 102 5.57 20.98 2.61
C GLU A 102 4.90 21.81 3.71
N LEU A 103 5.46 22.96 4.02
CA LEU A 103 4.91 23.92 4.96
C LEU A 103 4.78 25.26 4.26
N ALA A 104 3.61 25.86 4.32
CA ALA A 104 3.33 27.14 3.69
C ALA A 104 2.43 28.00 4.55
N VAL A 105 2.63 29.31 4.50
CA VAL A 105 1.72 30.31 5.03
C VAL A 105 0.86 30.83 3.88
N THR A 106 -0.44 30.71 4.01
CA THR A 106 -1.42 31.32 3.11
C THR A 106 -1.93 32.65 3.70
N GLU A 107 -2.79 33.36 3.00
CA GLU A 107 -3.36 34.62 3.50
C GLU A 107 -4.11 34.47 4.82
N SER A 108 -4.60 33.25 5.13
CA SER A 108 -5.46 33.02 6.30
C SER A 108 -5.00 31.90 7.22
N ALA A 109 -4.04 31.07 6.82
CA ALA A 109 -3.68 29.88 7.60
C ALA A 109 -2.21 29.46 7.39
N LEU A 110 -1.64 28.87 8.42
CA LEU A 110 -0.44 28.03 8.32
C LEU A 110 -0.89 26.61 7.93
N VAL A 111 -0.33 26.08 6.85
CA VAL A 111 -0.71 24.80 6.27
C VAL A 111 0.50 23.90 6.12
N GLY A 112 0.46 22.75 6.77
CA GLY A 112 1.34 21.62 6.48
C GLY A 112 0.69 20.64 5.55
N SER A 113 1.38 20.15 4.55
CA SER A 113 0.85 19.16 3.59
C SER A 113 1.83 18.01 3.34
N HIS A 114 1.25 16.82 3.12
CA HIS A 114 2.00 15.63 2.74
C HIS A 114 1.09 14.69 1.96
N TYR A 115 1.49 14.33 0.74
CA TYR A 115 0.82 13.34 -0.13
C TYR A 115 -0.71 13.49 -0.20
N GLY A 116 -1.20 14.72 -0.38
CA GLY A 116 -2.62 15.05 -0.47
C GLY A 116 -3.34 15.26 0.85
N GLY A 117 -2.77 14.89 1.99
CA GLY A 117 -3.23 15.29 3.32
C GLY A 117 -2.83 16.72 3.62
N LYS A 118 -3.72 17.48 4.31
CA LYS A 118 -3.47 18.83 4.75
C LYS A 118 -3.85 19.01 6.22
N TRP A 119 -3.03 19.73 6.94
CA TRP A 119 -3.21 20.11 8.34
C TRP A 119 -3.01 21.61 8.43
N SER A 120 -3.99 22.32 8.92
CA SER A 120 -3.96 23.79 8.95
C SER A 120 -4.41 24.33 10.29
N VAL A 121 -3.90 25.51 10.62
CA VAL A 121 -4.37 26.36 11.71
C VAL A 121 -4.56 27.76 11.14
N ALA A 122 -5.68 28.42 11.44
CA ALA A 122 -5.91 29.78 11.00
C ALA A 122 -4.92 30.72 11.67
N LEU A 123 -4.40 31.72 10.96
CA LEU A 123 -3.43 32.66 11.51
C LEU A 123 -4.00 33.47 12.67
N GLU A 124 -5.30 33.77 12.62
CA GLU A 124 -6.05 34.48 13.68
C GLU A 124 -6.20 33.64 14.96
N ASP A 125 -6.15 32.30 14.84
CA ASP A 125 -6.27 31.38 15.98
C ASP A 125 -4.92 31.06 16.63
N ILE A 126 -3.80 31.52 16.09
CA ILE A 126 -2.47 31.23 16.62
C ILE A 126 -2.21 32.11 17.86
N ALA A 127 -2.08 31.46 19.02
CA ALA A 127 -1.72 32.15 20.26
C ALA A 127 -0.21 32.26 20.44
N GLU A 128 0.53 31.16 20.16
CA GLU A 128 1.97 31.10 20.37
C GLU A 128 2.65 30.20 19.30
N VAL A 129 3.87 30.58 18.92
CA VAL A 129 4.72 29.80 18.04
C VAL A 129 6.12 29.66 18.67
N HIS A 130 6.56 28.43 18.85
CA HIS A 130 7.89 28.13 19.37
C HIS A 130 8.69 27.29 18.37
N ILE A 131 9.98 27.62 18.25
CA ILE A 131 10.92 26.82 17.45
C ILE A 131 11.51 25.74 18.33
N LEU A 132 11.49 24.50 17.83
CA LEU A 132 12.09 23.35 18.47
C LEU A 132 13.30 22.87 17.68
N GLU A 133 14.49 23.01 18.24
CA GLU A 133 15.73 22.51 17.64
C GLU A 133 15.85 20.98 17.77
N GLU A 134 15.29 20.43 18.85
CA GLU A 134 15.28 19.00 19.10
C GLU A 134 13.87 18.42 18.88
N ARG A 135 13.81 17.26 18.20
CA ARG A 135 12.56 16.59 17.96
C ARG A 135 12.02 15.98 19.27
N PRO A 136 10.80 16.32 19.67
CA PRO A 136 10.17 15.74 20.84
C PRO A 136 9.90 14.25 20.65
N GLN A 137 9.79 13.52 21.76
CA GLN A 137 9.33 12.14 21.73
C GLN A 137 7.85 12.09 21.38
N LEU A 138 7.53 11.38 20.30
CA LEU A 138 6.19 11.31 19.75
C LEU A 138 5.66 9.88 19.81
N ARG A 139 4.54 9.69 20.49
CA ARG A 139 3.78 8.42 20.49
C ARG A 139 2.56 8.56 19.60
N ARG A 140 2.49 7.78 18.54
CA ARG A 140 1.39 7.84 17.59
C ARG A 140 0.07 7.38 18.22
N ILE A 141 -0.97 8.21 18.10
CA ILE A 141 -2.35 7.88 18.44
C ILE A 141 -3.08 7.43 17.17
N SER A 142 -3.02 8.27 16.11
CA SER A 142 -3.63 7.98 14.81
C SER A 142 -2.86 8.72 13.70
N GLY A 143 -2.97 8.22 12.47
CA GLY A 143 -2.29 8.83 11.33
C GLY A 143 -1.11 8.00 10.82
N SER A 144 -0.23 8.61 10.03
CA SER A 144 0.90 7.97 9.37
C SER A 144 2.21 8.21 10.13
N GLY A 145 3.01 7.16 10.24
CA GLY A 145 4.37 7.22 10.80
C GLY A 145 5.36 6.62 9.81
N LEU A 146 5.73 7.41 8.80
CA LEU A 146 6.73 7.06 7.80
C LEU A 146 8.11 7.60 8.22
N ASN A 147 9.15 7.12 7.56
CA ASN A 147 10.51 7.59 7.82
C ASN A 147 10.72 9.06 7.44
N ASN A 148 9.96 9.55 6.45
CA ASN A 148 10.03 10.92 5.92
C ASN A 148 8.89 11.83 6.38
N ALA A 149 7.84 11.27 7.00
CA ALA A 149 6.69 12.05 7.41
C ALA A 149 5.96 11.45 8.62
N LEU A 150 5.73 12.27 9.63
CA LEU A 150 4.84 11.96 10.74
C LEU A 150 3.63 12.88 10.63
N THR A 151 2.46 12.28 10.36
CA THR A 151 1.23 13.03 10.14
C THR A 151 0.07 12.46 10.94
N GLY A 152 -0.80 13.33 11.46
CA GLY A 152 -1.96 12.96 12.25
C GLY A 152 -1.79 13.29 13.74
N GLN A 153 -2.39 12.49 14.62
CA GLN A 153 -2.39 12.77 16.05
C GLN A 153 -1.35 11.95 16.78
N TYR A 154 -0.57 12.64 17.58
CA TYR A 154 0.47 12.09 18.43
C TYR A 154 0.29 12.56 19.87
N ASN A 155 0.90 11.85 20.80
CA ASN A 155 1.02 12.25 22.19
C ASN A 155 2.48 12.52 22.52
N THR A 156 2.73 13.58 23.26
CA THR A 156 4.05 13.94 23.78
C THR A 156 4.03 13.88 25.30
N ASP A 157 5.17 13.65 25.90
CA ASP A 157 5.28 13.62 27.36
C ASP A 157 5.18 15.03 27.97
N SER A 158 5.56 16.07 27.22
CA SER A 158 5.60 17.46 27.71
C SER A 158 4.29 18.22 27.51
N TRP A 159 3.59 18.00 26.37
CA TRP A 159 2.44 18.82 25.97
C TRP A 159 1.15 18.03 25.78
N GLY A 160 1.19 16.70 25.96
CA GLY A 160 0.03 15.84 25.71
C GLY A 160 -0.22 15.67 24.21
N ARG A 161 -1.51 15.77 23.80
CA ARG A 161 -1.93 15.54 22.42
C ARG A 161 -1.51 16.69 21.51
N VAL A 162 -0.97 16.34 20.34
CA VAL A 162 -0.53 17.27 19.31
C VAL A 162 -0.89 16.73 17.92
N THR A 163 -1.30 17.62 17.03
CA THR A 163 -1.50 17.31 15.62
C THR A 163 -0.21 17.54 14.86
N CYS A 164 0.37 16.51 14.27
CA CYS A 164 1.67 16.56 13.60
C CYS A 164 1.54 16.59 12.08
N CYS A 165 2.36 17.38 11.44
CA CYS A 165 2.71 17.29 10.02
C CYS A 165 4.19 17.72 9.89
N ILE A 166 5.10 16.75 10.07
CA ILE A 166 6.54 17.01 10.10
C ILE A 166 7.32 16.00 9.26
N ASP A 167 8.45 16.44 8.71
CA ASP A 167 9.55 15.54 8.37
C ASP A 167 10.41 15.31 9.64
N PRO A 168 10.50 14.09 10.15
CA PRO A 168 11.24 13.82 11.38
C PRO A 168 12.76 13.90 11.23
N ARG A 169 13.25 14.05 9.99
CA ARG A 169 14.70 14.07 9.67
C ARG A 169 15.24 15.50 9.55
N THR A 170 14.34 16.46 9.30
CA THR A 170 14.72 17.83 8.97
C THR A 170 14.11 18.80 9.98
N GLY A 171 14.93 19.32 10.89
CA GLY A 171 14.56 20.40 11.80
C GLY A 171 14.98 21.77 11.25
N PRO A 172 14.65 22.83 11.98
CA PRO A 172 13.85 22.86 13.19
C PRO A 172 12.36 22.59 12.93
N TRP A 173 11.59 22.37 14.01
CA TRP A 173 10.15 22.17 13.97
C TRP A 173 9.43 23.32 14.67
N LEU A 174 8.19 23.59 14.26
CA LEU A 174 7.32 24.60 14.85
C LEU A 174 6.28 23.98 15.73
N LEU A 175 6.28 24.31 17.01
CA LEU A 175 5.17 24.04 17.92
C LEU A 175 4.25 25.27 17.90
N VAL A 176 3.06 25.09 17.37
CA VAL A 176 2.03 26.12 17.29
C VAL A 176 0.94 25.79 18.29
N THR A 177 0.63 26.72 19.18
CA THR A 177 -0.49 26.60 20.11
C THR A 177 -1.59 27.55 19.67
N ALA A 178 -2.78 26.99 19.44
CA ALA A 178 -3.96 27.77 19.09
C ALA A 178 -4.61 28.34 20.37
N GLU A 179 -5.46 29.38 20.21
CA GLU A 179 -6.17 30.04 21.32
C GLU A 179 -7.06 29.08 22.13
N ASP A 180 -7.58 28.02 21.49
CA ASP A 180 -8.37 26.97 22.13
C ASP A 180 -7.51 25.96 22.92
N GLY A 181 -6.19 26.14 22.93
CA GLY A 181 -5.22 25.24 23.54
C GLY A 181 -4.83 24.03 22.70
N THR A 182 -5.36 23.91 21.48
CA THR A 182 -4.96 22.85 20.52
C THR A 182 -3.52 23.08 20.07
N ARG A 183 -2.74 22.02 20.01
CA ARG A 183 -1.32 22.08 19.62
C ARG A 183 -1.07 21.38 18.31
N TYR A 184 -0.25 22.06 17.50
CA TYR A 184 0.19 21.58 16.20
C TYR A 184 1.71 21.54 16.17
N LEU A 185 2.25 20.49 15.58
CA LEU A 185 3.68 20.37 15.32
C LEU A 185 3.90 20.31 13.81
N PHE A 186 4.50 21.37 13.28
CA PHE A 186 4.79 21.49 11.86
C PHE A 186 6.27 21.42 11.57
N GLY A 187 6.63 20.95 10.40
CA GLY A 187 7.99 20.92 9.88
C GLY A 187 7.98 20.61 8.40
N ALA A 188 9.04 20.95 7.71
CA ALA A 188 9.16 20.76 6.28
C ALA A 188 10.30 19.79 5.95
N SER A 189 10.25 19.17 4.77
CA SER A 189 11.39 18.41 4.24
C SER A 189 12.51 19.32 3.71
N GLU A 190 12.18 20.55 3.36
CA GLU A 190 13.14 21.57 2.97
C GLU A 190 13.80 22.18 4.20
N ALA A 191 15.12 22.11 4.25
CA ALA A 191 15.89 22.66 5.36
C ALA A 191 15.76 24.19 5.42
N GLY A 192 15.45 24.71 6.62
CA GLY A 192 15.28 26.14 6.84
C GLY A 192 13.87 26.67 6.61
N ALA A 193 12.99 25.99 5.86
CA ALA A 193 11.64 26.47 5.59
C ALA A 193 10.82 26.71 6.88
N ALA A 194 10.97 25.84 7.87
CA ALA A 194 10.30 26.04 9.15
C ALA A 194 10.82 27.30 9.89
N ALA A 195 12.12 27.56 9.86
CA ALA A 195 12.73 28.77 10.46
C ALA A 195 12.30 30.06 9.74
N GLU A 196 12.23 30.05 8.41
CA GLU A 196 11.71 31.17 7.64
C GLU A 196 10.25 31.49 8.00
N ILE A 197 9.42 30.47 8.11
CA ILE A 197 8.03 30.63 8.49
C ILE A 197 7.89 31.11 9.94
N ALA A 198 8.72 30.61 10.86
CA ALA A 198 8.77 31.08 12.23
C ALA A 198 9.07 32.58 12.28
N ALA A 199 10.06 33.04 11.51
CA ALA A 199 10.41 34.48 11.44
C ALA A 199 9.26 35.32 10.88
N LEU A 200 8.50 34.81 9.91
CA LEU A 200 7.30 35.46 9.37
C LEU A 200 6.15 35.57 10.39
N LEU A 201 6.03 34.57 11.27
CA LEU A 201 5.02 34.54 12.33
C LEU A 201 5.44 35.23 13.62
N GLY A 202 6.66 35.78 13.68
CA GLY A 202 7.20 36.49 14.86
C GLY A 202 7.53 35.57 16.03
N ALA A 203 7.89 34.30 15.73
CA ALA A 203 8.26 33.33 16.74
C ALA A 203 9.61 33.72 17.40
N ASP A 204 9.67 33.57 18.73
CA ASP A 204 10.89 33.69 19.54
C ASP A 204 11.56 32.31 19.74
#